data_122ab32c8ba2ea96e9236bd91afdf104
#
_entry.id   122ab32c8ba2ea96e9236bd91afdf104
#
_cell.length_a   1.000
_cell.length_b   1.000
_cell.length_c   1.000
_cell.angle_alpha   90.00
_cell.angle_beta   90.00
_cell.angle_gamma   90.00
#
_symmetry.space_group_name_H-M   'P 1'
#
loop_
_entity.id
_entity.type
_entity.pdbx_description
1 polymer ?
#
loop_
_entity_poly.entity_id
_entity_poly.type
_entity_poly.pdbx_seq_one_letter_code
_entity_poly.pdbx_strand_id
1 'polypeptide(L)'
;IELPLKVWVRVRYGIEKFGFSAYDTRELNLNGKVRISTSVSFQNWKLNTNTQILGIDWVESPSISIAGQDISIAYLINPALSIFKPKLTKMMDDAIAQSLDIKPYLLQALDQISKPMEVDKTYHVWFAMQPLEIYTQPAVIANKKISIGLGMKAYLETSVNSKPTLSFDKTKLTLSAVDKMPTDFHASLAGIVTYSNAADLMQKNFVGQQFQSGKRAVTIKKVDLWGKDGKLIVELAMTGSVNGSFYLSGTPMYNPDTKEIYLDQVNFVLDSKNKLLKLGDWLVHGMIAKKIQQSCTFSIASQLSETEKIMKTYLNNYQPIKGVNVSGNITDLSPDKIVLTPNAIVAIITAKGQVAIRIDGLE
;
A
#
# COMPACT_ATOMS: atom_id res chain seq x y z
N ILE A 1 -32.36 8.73 -6.73
CA ILE A 1 -32.07 9.02 -8.15
C ILE A 1 -33.37 9.00 -8.91
N GLU A 2 -33.54 9.92 -9.85
CA GLU A 2 -34.67 9.93 -10.80
C GLU A 2 -34.14 9.54 -12.16
N LEU A 3 -34.81 8.58 -12.83
CA LEU A 3 -34.47 8.14 -14.17
C LEU A 3 -35.68 8.33 -15.11
N PRO A 4 -35.48 8.71 -16.38
CA PRO A 4 -36.57 8.76 -17.35
C PRO A 4 -37.11 7.35 -17.60
N LEU A 5 -38.41 7.23 -17.65
CA LEU A 5 -39.14 5.99 -17.91
C LEU A 5 -40.00 6.17 -19.17
N LYS A 6 -39.83 5.28 -20.12
CA LYS A 6 -40.74 5.15 -21.29
C LYS A 6 -41.34 3.76 -21.23
N VAL A 7 -42.65 3.71 -21.27
CA VAL A 7 -43.41 2.45 -21.23
C VAL A 7 -44.35 2.40 -22.40
N TRP A 8 -44.22 1.34 -23.21
CA TRP A 8 -45.20 1.03 -24.22
C TRP A 8 -46.18 0.02 -23.64
N VAL A 9 -47.48 0.33 -23.75
CA VAL A 9 -48.54 -0.55 -23.26
C VAL A 9 -49.59 -0.74 -24.35
N ARG A 10 -50.13 -1.95 -24.39
CA ARG A 10 -51.28 -2.28 -25.23
C ARG A 10 -52.45 -2.57 -24.28
N VAL A 11 -53.49 -1.76 -24.39
CA VAL A 11 -54.71 -1.88 -23.57
C VAL A 11 -55.83 -2.38 -24.45
N ARG A 12 -56.41 -3.52 -24.08
CA ARG A 12 -57.62 -4.03 -24.69
C ARG A 12 -58.79 -3.71 -23.77
N TYR A 13 -59.78 -3.01 -24.29
CA TYR A 13 -60.99 -2.65 -23.55
C TYR A 13 -62.21 -3.00 -24.41
N GLY A 14 -63.35 -3.21 -23.76
CA GLY A 14 -64.54 -3.58 -24.48
C GLY A 14 -65.74 -3.76 -23.54
N ILE A 15 -66.86 -4.02 -24.19
CA ILE A 15 -68.13 -4.28 -23.51
C ILE A 15 -68.57 -5.70 -23.87
N GLU A 16 -68.90 -6.47 -22.82
CA GLU A 16 -69.56 -7.75 -22.98
C GLU A 16 -70.91 -7.71 -22.30
N LYS A 17 -71.95 -7.76 -23.04
CA LYS A 17 -73.33 -7.66 -22.54
C LYS A 17 -74.28 -8.47 -23.41
N PHE A 18 -75.14 -9.29 -22.81
CA PHE A 18 -76.17 -10.11 -23.47
C PHE A 18 -75.66 -10.95 -24.66
N GLY A 19 -74.47 -11.52 -24.55
CA GLY A 19 -73.88 -12.39 -25.60
C GLY A 19 -73.18 -11.62 -26.73
N PHE A 20 -73.19 -10.32 -26.71
CA PHE A 20 -72.42 -9.47 -27.63
C PHE A 20 -71.13 -8.99 -27.00
N SER A 21 -70.04 -9.18 -27.67
CA SER A 21 -68.72 -8.66 -27.23
C SER A 21 -68.18 -7.74 -28.29
N ALA A 22 -67.79 -6.52 -27.92
CA ALA A 22 -67.02 -5.60 -28.75
C ALA A 22 -65.77 -5.18 -28.00
N TYR A 23 -64.63 -5.43 -28.61
CA TYR A 23 -63.32 -5.06 -28.04
C TYR A 23 -62.57 -4.13 -28.99
N ASP A 24 -61.92 -3.14 -28.44
CA ASP A 24 -60.94 -2.31 -29.13
C ASP A 24 -59.56 -2.45 -28.44
N THR A 25 -58.49 -2.19 -29.17
CA THR A 25 -57.13 -2.27 -28.65
C THR A 25 -56.41 -0.97 -28.97
N ARG A 26 -55.87 -0.33 -27.95
CA ARG A 26 -55.06 0.89 -28.07
C ARG A 26 -53.64 0.64 -27.59
N GLU A 27 -52.70 1.23 -28.35
CA GLU A 27 -51.29 1.26 -27.99
C GLU A 27 -50.94 2.66 -27.48
N LEU A 28 -50.27 2.73 -26.33
CA LEU A 28 -49.94 3.96 -25.65
C LEU A 28 -48.45 4.00 -25.35
N ASN A 29 -47.82 5.14 -25.60
CA ASN A 29 -46.49 5.46 -25.20
C ASN A 29 -46.54 6.38 -23.99
N LEU A 30 -46.22 5.85 -22.81
CA LEU A 30 -46.27 6.60 -21.58
C LEU A 30 -44.88 7.07 -21.20
N ASN A 31 -44.76 8.33 -20.83
CA ASN A 31 -43.53 8.94 -20.34
C ASN A 31 -43.65 9.25 -18.87
N GLY A 32 -42.62 8.89 -18.13
CA GLY A 32 -42.60 9.12 -16.69
C GLY A 32 -41.19 9.28 -16.19
N LYS A 33 -41.07 9.40 -14.86
CA LYS A 33 -39.84 9.33 -14.08
C LYS A 33 -40.00 8.25 -13.05
N VAL A 34 -39.01 7.36 -12.95
CA VAL A 34 -38.94 6.41 -11.87
C VAL A 34 -37.96 6.92 -10.81
N ARG A 35 -38.45 6.99 -9.57
CA ARG A 35 -37.63 7.30 -8.39
C ARG A 35 -37.10 5.99 -7.81
N ILE A 36 -35.78 5.89 -7.71
CA ILE A 36 -35.09 4.72 -7.19
C ILE A 36 -34.23 5.07 -5.99
N SER A 37 -34.10 4.10 -5.09
CA SER A 37 -33.09 4.06 -4.04
C SER A 37 -32.21 2.84 -4.26
N THR A 38 -30.90 3.02 -4.25
CA THR A 38 -29.95 1.92 -4.42
C THR A 38 -28.99 1.94 -3.25
N SER A 39 -28.91 0.84 -2.52
CA SER A 39 -27.85 0.58 -1.57
C SER A 39 -26.72 -0.20 -2.27
N VAL A 40 -25.49 0.04 -1.85
CA VAL A 40 -24.30 -0.56 -2.47
C VAL A 40 -23.49 -1.24 -1.38
N SER A 41 -23.02 -2.45 -1.66
CA SER A 41 -22.06 -3.17 -0.82
C SER A 41 -20.97 -3.78 -1.68
N PHE A 42 -19.76 -3.85 -1.13
CA PHE A 42 -18.63 -4.50 -1.80
C PHE A 42 -18.24 -5.75 -1.01
N GLN A 43 -18.53 -6.92 -1.57
CA GLN A 43 -18.29 -8.21 -0.93
C GLN A 43 -17.80 -9.22 -1.98
N ASN A 44 -16.89 -10.11 -1.57
CA ASN A 44 -16.36 -11.16 -2.44
C ASN A 44 -15.80 -10.62 -3.78
N TRP A 45 -15.14 -9.47 -3.73
CA TRP A 45 -14.57 -8.77 -4.89
C TRP A 45 -15.61 -8.26 -5.90
N LYS A 46 -16.88 -8.21 -5.52
CA LYS A 46 -17.98 -7.74 -6.38
C LYS A 46 -18.71 -6.59 -5.72
N LEU A 47 -19.09 -5.63 -6.56
CA LEU A 47 -20.01 -4.59 -6.16
C LEU A 47 -21.43 -5.16 -6.29
N ASN A 48 -22.11 -5.29 -5.16
CA ASN A 48 -23.50 -5.71 -5.10
C ASN A 48 -24.37 -4.49 -4.85
N THR A 49 -25.40 -4.33 -5.64
CA THR A 49 -26.41 -3.31 -5.46
C THR A 49 -27.74 -3.92 -5.08
N ASN A 50 -28.53 -3.19 -4.33
CA ASN A 50 -29.91 -3.53 -4.02
C ASN A 50 -30.77 -2.29 -4.32
N THR A 51 -31.38 -2.31 -5.50
CA THR A 51 -32.17 -1.21 -6.01
C THR A 51 -33.64 -1.41 -5.66
N GLN A 52 -34.28 -0.36 -5.17
CA GLN A 52 -35.72 -0.31 -4.87
C GLN A 52 -36.37 0.82 -5.67
N ILE A 53 -37.50 0.53 -6.28
CA ILE A 53 -38.35 1.53 -6.93
C ILE A 53 -39.26 2.15 -5.88
N LEU A 54 -39.00 3.42 -5.54
CA LEU A 54 -39.77 4.18 -4.55
C LEU A 54 -41.10 4.69 -5.11
N GLY A 55 -41.13 5.02 -6.40
CA GLY A 55 -42.32 5.54 -7.07
C GLY A 55 -42.09 5.74 -8.55
N ILE A 56 -43.20 5.92 -9.24
CA ILE A 56 -43.23 6.29 -10.66
C ILE A 56 -44.13 7.51 -10.78
N ASP A 57 -43.60 8.59 -11.33
CA ASP A 57 -44.28 9.84 -11.57
C ASP A 57 -44.50 10.00 -13.10
N TRP A 58 -45.75 10.01 -13.54
CA TRP A 58 -46.06 10.17 -14.94
C TRP A 58 -45.94 11.64 -15.34
N VAL A 59 -45.45 11.90 -16.55
CA VAL A 59 -45.43 13.26 -17.14
C VAL A 59 -46.87 13.69 -17.46
N GLU A 60 -47.64 12.74 -17.98
CA GLU A 60 -49.07 12.89 -18.24
C GLU A 60 -49.78 11.68 -17.63
N SER A 61 -50.95 11.90 -17.01
CA SER A 61 -51.70 10.80 -16.43
C SER A 61 -52.10 9.81 -17.54
N PRO A 62 -51.78 8.50 -17.37
CA PRO A 62 -52.19 7.50 -18.34
C PRO A 62 -53.73 7.53 -18.55
N SER A 63 -54.17 7.86 -19.78
CA SER A 63 -55.60 7.90 -20.12
C SER A 63 -55.85 7.36 -21.54
N ILE A 64 -57.06 6.92 -21.78
CA ILE A 64 -57.58 6.57 -23.10
C ILE A 64 -58.81 7.44 -23.38
N SER A 65 -58.92 7.90 -24.60
CA SER A 65 -60.11 8.65 -25.02
C SER A 65 -61.16 7.69 -25.58
N ILE A 66 -62.33 7.67 -24.97
CA ILE A 66 -63.48 6.86 -25.38
C ILE A 66 -64.66 7.80 -25.55
N ALA A 67 -65.20 7.85 -26.75
CA ALA A 67 -66.34 8.74 -27.10
C ALA A 67 -66.11 10.23 -26.76
N GLY A 68 -64.84 10.71 -26.89
CA GLY A 68 -64.43 12.09 -26.57
C GLY A 68 -64.22 12.40 -25.10
N GLN A 69 -64.27 11.40 -24.24
CA GLN A 69 -63.96 11.56 -22.81
C GLN A 69 -62.67 10.82 -22.49
N ASP A 70 -61.73 11.51 -21.80
CA ASP A 70 -60.48 10.90 -21.33
C ASP A 70 -60.71 10.15 -20.03
N ILE A 71 -60.50 8.86 -20.09
CA ILE A 71 -60.65 7.95 -18.94
C ILE A 71 -59.25 7.57 -18.48
N SER A 72 -58.95 7.86 -17.19
CA SER A 72 -57.69 7.45 -16.60
C SER A 72 -57.59 5.93 -16.50
N ILE A 73 -56.47 5.38 -16.98
CA ILE A 73 -56.15 3.95 -16.90
C ILE A 73 -54.99 3.69 -15.91
N ALA A 74 -54.60 4.69 -15.12
CA ALA A 74 -53.52 4.54 -14.13
C ALA A 74 -53.77 3.39 -13.16
N TYR A 75 -55.03 3.13 -12.82
CA TYR A 75 -55.44 2.02 -11.93
C TYR A 75 -55.17 0.63 -12.54
N LEU A 76 -55.04 0.50 -13.85
CA LEU A 76 -54.63 -0.73 -14.54
C LEU A 76 -53.11 -0.84 -14.66
N ILE A 77 -52.48 0.28 -15.00
CA ILE A 77 -51.04 0.35 -15.32
C ILE A 77 -50.21 0.23 -14.05
N ASN A 78 -50.58 0.89 -12.95
CA ASN A 78 -49.80 0.88 -11.73
C ASN A 78 -49.68 -0.52 -11.08
N PRO A 79 -50.72 -1.35 -10.99
CA PRO A 79 -50.61 -2.74 -10.56
C PRO A 79 -49.74 -3.61 -11.48
N ALA A 80 -49.94 -3.45 -12.82
CA ALA A 80 -49.12 -4.18 -13.79
C ALA A 80 -47.62 -3.85 -13.61
N LEU A 81 -47.26 -2.57 -13.48
CA LEU A 81 -45.88 -2.14 -13.21
C LEU A 81 -45.35 -2.69 -11.89
N SER A 82 -46.21 -2.84 -10.88
CA SER A 82 -45.81 -3.44 -9.59
C SER A 82 -45.31 -4.86 -9.74
N ILE A 83 -45.89 -5.65 -10.64
CA ILE A 83 -45.45 -7.02 -10.96
C ILE A 83 -44.08 -7.02 -11.65
N PHE A 84 -43.78 -6.00 -12.44
CA PHE A 84 -42.48 -5.89 -13.14
C PHE A 84 -41.36 -5.23 -12.31
N LYS A 85 -41.71 -4.51 -11.21
CA LYS A 85 -40.72 -3.86 -10.35
C LYS A 85 -39.56 -4.77 -9.94
N PRO A 86 -39.76 -5.98 -9.42
CA PRO A 86 -38.65 -6.87 -9.03
C PRO A 86 -37.75 -7.28 -10.21
N LYS A 87 -38.33 -7.47 -11.38
CA LYS A 87 -37.58 -7.79 -12.59
C LYS A 87 -36.72 -6.60 -13.06
N LEU A 88 -37.29 -5.40 -13.02
CA LEU A 88 -36.58 -4.17 -13.39
C LEU A 88 -35.42 -3.89 -12.44
N THR A 89 -35.66 -3.96 -11.13
CA THR A 89 -34.61 -3.73 -10.14
C THR A 89 -33.49 -4.75 -10.25
N LYS A 90 -33.84 -6.02 -10.45
CA LYS A 90 -32.85 -7.08 -10.67
C LYS A 90 -32.01 -6.84 -11.95
N MET A 91 -32.64 -6.44 -13.06
CA MET A 91 -31.93 -6.12 -14.29
C MET A 91 -30.97 -4.92 -14.08
N MET A 92 -31.39 -3.91 -13.32
CA MET A 92 -30.52 -2.77 -12.98
C MET A 92 -29.33 -3.21 -12.13
N ASP A 93 -29.58 -4.02 -11.09
CA ASP A 93 -28.54 -4.52 -10.21
C ASP A 93 -27.54 -5.44 -10.98
N ASP A 94 -28.05 -6.34 -11.83
CA ASP A 94 -27.23 -7.19 -12.68
C ASP A 94 -26.37 -6.38 -13.67
N ALA A 95 -26.93 -5.32 -14.28
CA ALA A 95 -26.20 -4.44 -15.19
C ALA A 95 -25.09 -3.67 -14.49
N ILE A 96 -25.35 -3.16 -13.29
CA ILE A 96 -24.33 -2.48 -12.46
C ILE A 96 -23.23 -3.48 -12.06
N ALA A 97 -23.60 -4.66 -11.60
CA ALA A 97 -22.64 -5.68 -11.18
C ALA A 97 -21.74 -6.15 -12.34
N GLN A 98 -22.25 -6.24 -13.55
CA GLN A 98 -21.48 -6.62 -14.75
C GLN A 98 -20.56 -5.51 -15.26
N SER A 99 -20.98 -4.24 -15.14
CA SER A 99 -20.21 -3.11 -15.62
C SER A 99 -19.10 -2.65 -14.65
N LEU A 100 -19.11 -3.12 -13.39
CA LEU A 100 -18.21 -2.66 -12.33
C LEU A 100 -17.43 -3.82 -11.69
N ASP A 101 -16.88 -4.73 -12.50
CA ASP A 101 -15.90 -5.72 -11.99
C ASP A 101 -14.54 -5.06 -11.78
N ILE A 102 -14.32 -4.56 -10.56
CA ILE A 102 -13.07 -3.89 -10.17
C ILE A 102 -11.94 -4.86 -9.84
N LYS A 103 -12.23 -6.17 -9.64
CA LYS A 103 -11.24 -7.15 -9.22
C LYS A 103 -10.04 -7.25 -10.17
N PRO A 104 -10.21 -7.41 -11.50
CA PRO A 104 -9.08 -7.51 -12.41
C PRO A 104 -8.16 -6.29 -12.34
N TYR A 105 -8.73 -5.09 -12.30
CA TYR A 105 -7.99 -3.82 -12.24
C TYR A 105 -7.22 -3.68 -10.93
N LEU A 106 -7.86 -4.02 -9.81
CA LEU A 106 -7.19 -3.98 -8.51
C LEU A 106 -6.05 -4.99 -8.45
N LEU A 107 -6.26 -6.23 -8.91
CA LEU A 107 -5.21 -7.25 -8.96
C LEU A 107 -4.06 -6.85 -9.89
N GLN A 108 -4.35 -6.18 -11.01
CA GLN A 108 -3.32 -5.66 -11.90
C GLN A 108 -2.51 -4.54 -11.25
N ALA A 109 -3.19 -3.60 -10.56
CA ALA A 109 -2.51 -2.53 -9.82
C ALA A 109 -1.61 -3.10 -8.72
N LEU A 110 -2.11 -4.06 -7.93
CA LEU A 110 -1.35 -4.73 -6.89
C LEU A 110 -0.14 -5.49 -7.46
N ASP A 111 -0.30 -6.14 -8.60
CA ASP A 111 0.78 -6.83 -9.31
C ASP A 111 1.90 -5.85 -9.73
N GLN A 112 1.54 -4.67 -10.20
CA GLN A 112 2.52 -3.65 -10.61
C GLN A 112 3.31 -3.09 -9.41
N ILE A 113 2.61 -2.71 -8.33
CA ILE A 113 3.26 -2.16 -7.14
C ILE A 113 4.04 -3.20 -6.33
N SER A 114 3.78 -4.50 -6.57
CA SER A 114 4.48 -5.60 -5.91
C SER A 114 5.79 -5.98 -6.60
N LYS A 115 6.06 -5.45 -7.79
CA LYS A 115 7.33 -5.71 -8.47
C LYS A 115 8.47 -5.04 -7.74
N PRO A 116 9.54 -5.77 -7.39
CA PRO A 116 10.71 -5.15 -6.78
C PRO A 116 11.26 -4.03 -7.65
N MET A 117 11.42 -2.84 -7.06
CA MET A 117 11.91 -1.64 -7.71
C MET A 117 13.21 -1.16 -7.06
N GLU A 118 14.15 -0.70 -7.87
CA GLU A 118 15.36 -0.06 -7.38
C GLU A 118 15.04 1.40 -7.08
N VAL A 119 14.99 1.74 -5.77
CA VAL A 119 14.61 3.08 -5.30
C VAL A 119 15.81 4.02 -5.16
N ASP A 120 17.02 3.48 -5.06
CA ASP A 120 18.27 4.23 -5.08
C ASP A 120 19.32 3.48 -5.89
N LYS A 121 19.77 4.09 -6.99
CA LYS A 121 20.77 3.50 -7.91
C LYS A 121 22.20 3.67 -7.41
N THR A 122 22.46 4.65 -6.55
CA THR A 122 23.81 4.95 -6.04
C THR A 122 24.25 3.87 -5.05
N TYR A 123 23.31 3.45 -4.19
CA TYR A 123 23.54 2.45 -3.17
C TYR A 123 22.89 1.10 -3.51
N HIS A 124 22.33 0.96 -4.71
CA HIS A 124 21.60 -0.25 -5.15
C HIS A 124 20.55 -0.69 -4.13
N VAL A 125 19.72 0.27 -3.65
CA VAL A 125 18.66 -0.01 -2.70
C VAL A 125 17.42 -0.46 -3.45
N TRP A 126 16.91 -1.62 -3.09
CA TRP A 126 15.70 -2.21 -3.63
C TRP A 126 14.57 -2.15 -2.61
N PHE A 127 13.37 -1.96 -3.12
CA PHE A 127 12.11 -2.04 -2.35
C PHE A 127 11.19 -3.06 -2.99
N ALA A 128 10.53 -3.86 -2.16
CA ALA A 128 9.50 -4.80 -2.58
C ALA A 128 8.34 -4.79 -1.59
N MET A 129 7.13 -5.01 -2.10
CA MET A 129 5.91 -5.09 -1.31
C MET A 129 5.12 -6.34 -1.70
N GLN A 130 4.64 -7.07 -0.71
CA GLN A 130 3.75 -8.21 -0.88
C GLN A 130 2.41 -7.92 -0.22
N PRO A 131 1.35 -7.59 -0.99
CA PRO A 131 0.01 -7.47 -0.46
C PRO A 131 -0.48 -8.78 0.16
N LEU A 132 -1.06 -8.71 1.35
CA LEU A 132 -1.55 -9.86 2.11
C LEU A 132 -3.08 -9.83 2.25
N GLU A 133 -3.64 -8.66 2.53
CA GLU A 133 -5.06 -8.49 2.82
C GLU A 133 -5.54 -7.10 2.36
N ILE A 134 -6.72 -7.07 1.77
CA ILE A 134 -7.44 -5.83 1.44
C ILE A 134 -8.60 -5.68 2.42
N TYR A 135 -8.71 -4.52 3.03
CA TYR A 135 -9.85 -4.12 3.85
C TYR A 135 -10.80 -3.27 3.01
N THR A 136 -12.11 -3.44 3.24
CA THR A 136 -13.14 -2.63 2.60
C THR A 136 -14.10 -2.05 3.62
N GLN A 137 -14.50 -0.80 3.41
CA GLN A 137 -15.62 -0.20 4.12
C GLN A 137 -16.90 -0.31 3.28
N PRO A 138 -18.09 -0.19 3.92
CA PRO A 138 -19.33 -0.07 3.18
C PRO A 138 -19.27 1.05 2.14
N ALA A 139 -19.78 0.79 0.94
CA ALA A 139 -19.83 1.77 -0.12
C ALA A 139 -20.82 2.90 0.22
N VAL A 140 -20.44 4.13 -0.09
CA VAL A 140 -21.28 5.31 0.11
C VAL A 140 -21.63 5.93 -1.24
N ILE A 141 -22.91 6.20 -1.47
CA ILE A 141 -23.37 6.93 -2.64
C ILE A 141 -23.66 8.37 -2.24
N ALA A 142 -22.92 9.30 -2.78
CA ALA A 142 -23.14 10.73 -2.61
C ALA A 142 -22.82 11.49 -3.89
N ASN A 143 -23.58 12.53 -4.20
CA ASN A 143 -23.34 13.41 -5.35
C ASN A 143 -23.15 12.67 -6.69
N LYS A 144 -23.94 11.63 -6.95
CA LYS A 144 -23.84 10.75 -8.13
C LYS A 144 -22.51 9.99 -8.25
N LYS A 145 -21.78 9.83 -7.15
CA LYS A 145 -20.54 9.07 -7.09
C LYS A 145 -20.67 7.94 -6.08
N ILE A 146 -20.04 6.82 -6.38
CA ILE A 146 -19.87 5.69 -5.44
C ILE A 146 -18.46 5.81 -4.88
N SER A 147 -18.37 5.83 -3.55
CA SER A 147 -17.08 5.84 -2.84
C SER A 147 -16.97 4.57 -2.00
N ILE A 148 -15.84 3.89 -2.13
CA ILE A 148 -15.52 2.68 -1.37
C ILE A 148 -14.19 2.95 -0.67
N GLY A 149 -14.18 2.84 0.66
CA GLY A 149 -12.93 2.87 1.43
C GLY A 149 -12.17 1.56 1.25
N LEU A 150 -10.92 1.64 0.83
CA LEU A 150 -10.03 0.50 0.71
C LEU A 150 -8.80 0.71 1.59
N GLY A 151 -8.41 -0.32 2.33
CA GLY A 151 -7.17 -0.39 3.06
C GLY A 151 -6.39 -1.63 2.65
N MET A 152 -5.11 -1.66 2.96
CA MET A 152 -4.26 -2.79 2.61
C MET A 152 -3.30 -3.13 3.75
N LYS A 153 -3.17 -4.42 4.04
CA LYS A 153 -2.07 -4.97 4.81
C LYS A 153 -1.06 -5.61 3.86
N ALA A 154 0.19 -5.24 4.00
CA ALA A 154 1.26 -5.75 3.16
C ALA A 154 2.52 -6.03 3.99
N TYR A 155 3.33 -6.97 3.53
CA TYR A 155 4.71 -7.11 3.96
C TYR A 155 5.59 -6.23 3.05
N LEU A 156 6.52 -5.51 3.66
CA LEU A 156 7.45 -4.60 2.97
C LEU A 156 8.87 -5.04 3.26
N GLU A 157 9.71 -5.05 2.24
CA GLU A 157 11.13 -5.40 2.34
C GLU A 157 11.97 -4.38 1.59
N THR A 158 13.07 -3.96 2.21
CA THR A 158 14.14 -3.23 1.53
C THR A 158 15.43 -4.01 1.64
N SER A 159 16.24 -3.99 0.60
CA SER A 159 17.56 -4.65 0.59
C SER A 159 18.57 -3.80 -0.15
N VAL A 160 19.85 -4.00 0.16
CA VAL A 160 20.97 -3.30 -0.49
C VAL A 160 21.76 -4.31 -1.30
N ASN A 161 22.13 -3.92 -2.53
CA ASN A 161 22.91 -4.72 -3.51
C ASN A 161 22.27 -6.06 -3.93
N SER A 162 21.04 -6.36 -3.51
CA SER A 162 20.34 -7.57 -3.90
C SER A 162 18.88 -7.30 -4.16
N LYS A 163 18.35 -7.74 -5.29
CA LYS A 163 16.94 -7.63 -5.61
C LYS A 163 16.14 -8.58 -4.70
N PRO A 164 15.12 -8.10 -3.95
CA PRO A 164 14.23 -8.95 -3.17
C PRO A 164 13.56 -10.02 -4.02
N THR A 165 13.31 -11.18 -3.43
CA THR A 165 12.61 -12.31 -4.08
C THR A 165 11.13 -12.36 -3.75
N LEU A 166 10.60 -11.35 -3.09
CA LEU A 166 9.16 -11.26 -2.77
C LEU A 166 8.32 -11.34 -4.05
N SER A 167 7.28 -12.15 -4.00
CA SER A 167 6.33 -12.29 -5.09
C SER A 167 4.90 -12.14 -4.58
N PHE A 168 4.07 -11.49 -5.37
CA PHE A 168 2.65 -11.34 -5.08
C PHE A 168 1.87 -12.55 -5.58
N ASP A 169 1.32 -13.33 -4.65
CA ASP A 169 0.42 -14.44 -4.96
C ASP A 169 -1.04 -13.98 -4.86
N LYS A 170 -1.66 -13.75 -6.00
CA LYS A 170 -3.06 -13.29 -6.12
C LYS A 170 -4.07 -14.26 -5.49
N THR A 171 -3.71 -15.55 -5.35
CA THR A 171 -4.60 -16.58 -4.80
C THR A 171 -4.66 -16.53 -3.28
N LYS A 172 -3.63 -15.96 -2.64
CA LYS A 172 -3.53 -15.81 -1.18
C LYS A 172 -4.05 -14.48 -0.66
N LEU A 173 -4.38 -13.55 -1.57
CA LEU A 173 -4.91 -12.26 -1.18
C LEU A 173 -6.31 -12.40 -0.59
N THR A 174 -6.50 -11.95 0.62
CA THR A 174 -7.79 -11.97 1.30
C THR A 174 -8.49 -10.62 1.20
N LEU A 175 -9.83 -10.64 1.30
CA LEU A 175 -10.69 -9.46 1.33
C LEU A 175 -11.54 -9.50 2.60
N SER A 176 -11.41 -8.50 3.46
CA SER A 176 -12.13 -8.39 4.72
C SER A 176 -12.93 -7.09 4.79
N ALA A 177 -14.18 -7.18 5.23
CA ALA A 177 -15.00 -6.01 5.51
C ALA A 177 -14.69 -5.47 6.91
N VAL A 178 -14.55 -4.13 7.03
CA VAL A 178 -14.31 -3.44 8.29
C VAL A 178 -15.29 -2.28 8.46
N ASP A 179 -15.78 -2.07 9.67
CA ASP A 179 -16.72 -0.98 9.96
C ASP A 179 -16.02 0.39 9.95
N LYS A 180 -14.78 0.43 10.39
CA LYS A 180 -13.99 1.66 10.47
C LYS A 180 -12.57 1.44 9.96
N MET A 181 -12.17 2.26 9.02
CA MET A 181 -10.81 2.30 8.50
C MET A 181 -9.97 3.29 9.30
N PRO A 182 -8.71 2.97 9.65
CA PRO A 182 -7.76 3.98 10.12
C PRO A 182 -7.60 5.09 9.07
N THR A 183 -7.50 6.33 9.52
CA THR A 183 -7.21 7.47 8.62
C THR A 183 -5.75 7.51 8.21
N ASP A 184 -4.88 6.96 9.08
CA ASP A 184 -3.44 6.98 8.89
C ASP A 184 -2.92 5.57 8.63
N PHE A 185 -1.90 5.46 7.81
CA PHE A 185 -1.18 4.20 7.66
C PHE A 185 0.01 4.14 8.63
N HIS A 186 0.30 2.91 9.06
CA HIS A 186 1.54 2.55 9.74
C HIS A 186 2.18 1.42 8.95
N ALA A 187 3.41 1.63 8.51
CA ALA A 187 4.16 0.63 7.77
C ALA A 187 5.49 0.39 8.47
N SER A 188 5.85 -0.87 8.67
CA SER A 188 7.18 -1.26 9.11
C SER A 188 7.92 -1.88 7.94
N LEU A 189 9.06 -1.28 7.60
CA LEU A 189 9.94 -1.77 6.54
C LEU A 189 11.14 -2.45 7.17
N ALA A 190 11.52 -3.59 6.62
CA ALA A 190 12.79 -4.22 6.98
C ALA A 190 13.87 -3.86 5.96
N GLY A 191 14.81 -3.01 6.35
CA GLY A 191 16.04 -2.77 5.60
C GLY A 191 17.05 -3.87 5.91
N ILE A 192 17.50 -4.61 4.89
CA ILE A 192 18.40 -5.75 5.06
C ILE A 192 19.74 -5.46 4.41
N VAL A 193 20.82 -5.50 5.17
CA VAL A 193 22.19 -5.38 4.68
C VAL A 193 22.98 -6.60 5.14
N THR A 194 23.50 -7.38 4.19
CA THR A 194 24.37 -8.51 4.54
C THR A 194 25.68 -8.02 5.15
N TYR A 195 26.30 -8.83 6.01
CA TYR A 195 27.58 -8.45 6.61
C TYR A 195 28.66 -8.23 5.55
N SER A 196 28.64 -8.99 4.46
CA SER A 196 29.58 -8.78 3.33
C SER A 196 29.40 -7.40 2.71
N ASN A 197 28.17 -7.01 2.42
CA ASN A 197 27.89 -5.69 1.82
C ASN A 197 28.24 -4.54 2.78
N ALA A 198 27.97 -4.71 4.07
CA ALA A 198 28.38 -3.75 5.09
C ALA A 198 29.90 -3.64 5.20
N ALA A 199 30.61 -4.78 5.13
CA ALA A 199 32.08 -4.81 5.11
C ALA A 199 32.66 -4.08 3.88
N ASP A 200 32.08 -4.30 2.69
CA ASP A 200 32.52 -3.62 1.46
C ASP A 200 32.36 -2.10 1.56
N LEU A 201 31.28 -1.62 2.15
CA LEU A 201 31.08 -0.19 2.41
C LEU A 201 32.12 0.36 3.40
N MET A 202 32.34 -0.36 4.49
CA MET A 202 33.35 0.03 5.48
C MET A 202 34.77 -0.04 4.92
N GLN A 203 35.08 -1.01 4.09
CA GLN A 203 36.40 -1.11 3.45
C GLN A 203 36.73 0.16 2.65
N LYS A 204 35.75 0.71 1.89
CA LYS A 204 35.93 1.96 1.12
C LYS A 204 36.31 3.13 2.02
N ASN A 205 35.82 3.15 3.25
CA ASN A 205 36.03 4.23 4.19
C ASN A 205 37.27 4.05 5.06
N PHE A 206 37.67 2.81 5.37
CA PHE A 206 38.71 2.52 6.37
C PHE A 206 40.01 2.02 5.76
N VAL A 207 40.00 1.28 4.65
CA VAL A 207 41.22 0.71 4.09
C VAL A 207 42.15 1.83 3.59
N GLY A 208 43.41 1.77 4.02
CA GLY A 208 44.42 2.77 3.76
C GLY A 208 44.43 3.93 4.76
N GLN A 209 43.38 4.08 5.64
CA GLN A 209 43.45 5.08 6.68
C GLN A 209 44.53 4.74 7.71
N GLN A 210 45.22 5.81 8.14
CA GLN A 210 46.27 5.74 9.16
C GLN A 210 45.78 6.39 10.45
N PHE A 211 45.83 5.62 11.53
CA PHE A 211 45.54 6.10 12.89
C PHE A 211 46.84 6.26 13.63
N GLN A 212 47.11 7.46 14.11
CA GLN A 212 48.39 7.81 14.79
C GLN A 212 48.15 8.34 16.20
N SER A 213 49.02 7.94 17.10
CA SER A 213 49.13 8.48 18.45
C SER A 213 50.61 8.59 18.86
N GLY A 214 51.10 9.82 18.94
CA GLY A 214 52.52 10.11 19.15
C GLY A 214 53.37 9.55 17.99
N LYS A 215 54.38 8.73 18.36
CA LYS A 215 55.25 8.05 17.38
C LYS A 215 54.69 6.72 16.83
N ARG A 216 53.51 6.31 17.30
CA ARG A 216 52.89 5.04 16.93
C ARG A 216 51.81 5.25 15.90
N ALA A 217 51.83 4.45 14.85
CA ALA A 217 50.82 4.49 13.81
C ALA A 217 50.44 3.11 13.33
N VAL A 218 49.13 2.96 12.97
CA VAL A 218 48.62 1.73 12.36
C VAL A 218 47.83 2.12 11.09
N THR A 219 47.95 1.30 10.05
CA THR A 219 47.20 1.45 8.80
C THR A 219 46.24 0.28 8.65
N ILE A 220 44.96 0.56 8.38
CA ILE A 220 43.96 -0.47 8.14
C ILE A 220 44.16 -1.09 6.76
N LYS A 221 44.14 -2.40 6.68
CA LYS A 221 44.33 -3.18 5.46
C LYS A 221 43.10 -3.93 5.00
N LYS A 222 42.22 -4.35 5.96
CA LYS A 222 41.00 -5.09 5.69
C LYS A 222 39.98 -4.81 6.78
N VAL A 223 38.73 -4.86 6.40
CA VAL A 223 37.57 -4.78 7.31
C VAL A 223 36.68 -5.98 7.05
N ASP A 224 36.32 -6.71 8.11
CA ASP A 224 35.29 -7.74 8.07
C ASP A 224 34.25 -7.48 9.17
N LEU A 225 33.00 -7.92 8.95
CA LEU A 225 31.90 -7.78 9.89
C LEU A 225 31.13 -9.09 10.03
N TRP A 226 30.61 -9.34 11.23
CA TRP A 226 29.63 -10.40 11.50
C TRP A 226 28.85 -10.13 12.79
N GLY A 227 27.70 -10.80 12.94
CA GLY A 227 26.90 -10.78 14.17
C GLY A 227 27.22 -11.98 15.05
N LYS A 228 27.36 -11.75 16.34
CA LYS A 228 27.49 -12.83 17.35
C LYS A 228 26.88 -12.35 18.66
N ASP A 229 26.02 -13.19 19.25
CA ASP A 229 25.41 -12.97 20.57
C ASP A 229 24.75 -11.56 20.72
N GLY A 230 24.06 -11.11 19.67
CA GLY A 230 23.41 -9.79 19.63
C GLY A 230 24.36 -8.60 19.48
N LYS A 231 25.66 -8.85 19.27
CA LYS A 231 26.66 -7.81 19.02
C LYS A 231 27.16 -7.86 17.60
N LEU A 232 27.37 -6.68 17.01
CA LEU A 232 28.12 -6.52 15.78
C LEU A 232 29.60 -6.56 16.10
N ILE A 233 30.34 -7.41 15.42
CA ILE A 233 31.79 -7.52 15.53
C ILE A 233 32.40 -6.96 14.25
N VAL A 234 33.31 -6.02 14.41
CA VAL A 234 34.08 -5.41 13.35
C VAL A 234 35.54 -5.81 13.52
N GLU A 235 36.10 -6.53 12.56
CA GLU A 235 37.51 -6.85 12.51
C GLU A 235 38.24 -5.88 11.59
N LEU A 236 39.27 -5.25 12.10
CA LEU A 236 40.17 -4.38 11.39
C LEU A 236 41.57 -5.01 11.34
N ALA A 237 41.91 -5.61 10.21
CA ALA A 237 43.29 -6.06 10.00
C ALA A 237 44.19 -4.85 9.75
N MET A 238 45.28 -4.74 10.49
CA MET A 238 46.15 -3.57 10.48
C MET A 238 47.62 -3.93 10.41
N THR A 239 48.40 -2.96 9.93
CA THR A 239 49.85 -3.01 9.88
C THR A 239 50.48 -1.70 10.36
N GLY A 240 51.75 -1.73 10.81
CA GLY A 240 52.49 -0.59 11.31
C GLY A 240 53.13 -0.83 12.65
N SER A 241 52.91 -0.01 13.66
CA SER A 241 53.40 -0.22 15.02
C SER A 241 52.84 -1.49 15.65
N VAL A 242 51.72 -2.00 15.15
CA VAL A 242 51.15 -3.31 15.47
C VAL A 242 50.74 -3.99 14.17
N ASN A 243 51.06 -5.30 14.05
CA ASN A 243 50.57 -6.13 12.96
C ASN A 243 49.64 -7.19 13.53
N GLY A 244 48.38 -7.20 13.10
CA GLY A 244 47.35 -8.12 13.59
C GLY A 244 45.95 -7.63 13.36
N SER A 245 44.99 -8.22 14.05
CA SER A 245 43.59 -7.82 13.95
C SER A 245 43.12 -7.14 15.24
N PHE A 246 42.40 -6.03 15.06
CA PHE A 246 41.75 -5.32 16.12
C PHE A 246 40.24 -5.59 15.99
N TYR A 247 39.65 -6.09 17.03
CA TYR A 247 38.22 -6.41 17.09
C TYR A 247 37.50 -5.36 17.92
N LEU A 248 36.47 -4.83 17.36
CA LEU A 248 35.51 -3.93 18.02
C LEU A 248 34.18 -4.67 18.05
N SER A 249 33.57 -4.78 19.21
CA SER A 249 32.25 -5.36 19.34
C SER A 249 31.30 -4.41 20.07
N GLY A 250 30.05 -4.32 19.65
CA GLY A 250 29.04 -3.49 20.30
C GLY A 250 27.65 -3.82 19.79
N THR A 251 26.64 -3.31 20.49
CA THR A 251 25.25 -3.41 20.07
C THR A 251 24.93 -2.24 19.15
N PRO A 252 24.50 -2.47 17.88
CA PRO A 252 24.14 -1.39 17.00
C PRO A 252 22.84 -0.73 17.49
N MET A 253 22.87 0.57 17.67
CA MET A 253 21.76 1.39 18.15
C MET A 253 21.54 2.58 17.20
N TYR A 254 20.32 3.09 17.20
CA TYR A 254 19.96 4.31 16.49
C TYR A 254 19.67 5.44 17.48
N ASN A 255 20.23 6.60 17.22
CA ASN A 255 19.91 7.83 17.94
C ASN A 255 18.95 8.67 17.09
N PRO A 256 17.68 8.86 17.49
CA PRO A 256 16.69 9.61 16.74
C PRO A 256 17.00 11.12 16.68
N ASP A 257 17.66 11.68 17.69
CA ASP A 257 17.95 13.10 17.77
C ASP A 257 19.05 13.51 16.77
N THR A 258 20.12 12.71 16.69
CA THR A 258 21.25 12.97 15.76
C THR A 258 21.07 12.26 14.42
N LYS A 259 20.11 11.34 14.31
CA LYS A 259 19.90 10.44 13.15
C LYS A 259 21.15 9.63 12.79
N GLU A 260 21.77 9.09 13.82
CA GLU A 260 23.03 8.33 13.72
C GLU A 260 22.85 6.88 14.18
N ILE A 261 23.49 5.97 13.46
CA ILE A 261 23.70 4.59 13.92
C ILE A 261 25.06 4.56 14.59
N TYR A 262 25.11 4.04 15.80
CA TYR A 262 26.33 3.91 16.59
C TYR A 262 26.38 2.54 17.28
N LEU A 263 27.56 2.18 17.80
CA LEU A 263 27.73 0.98 18.60
C LEU A 263 27.68 1.35 20.08
N ASP A 264 26.75 0.76 20.81
CA ASP A 264 26.66 0.85 22.26
C ASP A 264 27.41 -0.31 22.93
N GLN A 265 27.81 -0.12 24.20
CA GLN A 265 28.57 -1.11 25.01
C GLN A 265 29.77 -1.67 24.25
N VAL A 266 30.55 -0.76 23.70
CA VAL A 266 31.70 -1.14 22.89
C VAL A 266 32.78 -1.81 23.73
N ASN A 267 33.24 -2.95 23.24
CA ASN A 267 34.36 -3.68 23.76
C ASN A 267 35.45 -3.84 22.69
N PHE A 268 36.70 -3.82 23.09
CA PHE A 268 37.85 -3.88 22.19
C PHE A 268 38.75 -5.07 22.57
N VAL A 269 39.16 -5.83 21.55
CA VAL A 269 40.09 -6.93 21.68
C VAL A 269 41.16 -6.83 20.60
N LEU A 270 42.42 -6.97 20.97
CA LEU A 270 43.54 -7.03 20.04
C LEU A 270 44.05 -8.47 19.95
N ASP A 271 44.04 -9.03 18.74
CA ASP A 271 44.75 -10.26 18.42
C ASP A 271 45.99 -9.93 17.60
N SER A 272 47.13 -10.19 18.18
CA SER A 272 48.42 -9.89 17.55
C SER A 272 49.32 -11.13 17.61
N LYS A 273 49.99 -11.41 16.49
CA LYS A 273 50.95 -12.54 16.38
C LYS A 273 52.17 -12.37 17.25
N ASN A 274 52.45 -11.16 17.71
CA ASN A 274 53.59 -10.86 18.59
C ASN A 274 53.12 -10.77 20.04
N LYS A 275 53.41 -11.80 20.83
CA LYS A 275 53.08 -11.92 22.26
C LYS A 275 53.79 -10.91 23.20
N LEU A 276 54.42 -9.86 22.69
CA LEU A 276 55.01 -8.77 23.48
C LEU A 276 53.98 -7.72 23.87
N LEU A 277 53.16 -8.04 24.76
CA LEU A 277 51.84 -7.63 25.14
C LEU A 277 51.69 -6.29 25.88
N LYS A 278 52.70 -5.49 26.00
CA LYS A 278 52.56 -4.11 26.53
C LYS A 278 52.23 -3.08 25.44
N LEU A 279 52.27 -3.48 24.17
CA LEU A 279 51.98 -2.59 23.03
C LEU A 279 50.47 -2.47 22.68
N GLY A 280 49.63 -3.38 23.15
CA GLY A 280 48.19 -3.38 22.88
C GLY A 280 47.37 -2.39 23.71
N ASP A 281 47.84 -2.08 24.92
CA ASP A 281 47.11 -1.26 25.88
C ASP A 281 46.82 0.17 25.34
N TRP A 282 47.79 0.79 24.68
CA TRP A 282 47.63 2.11 24.05
C TRP A 282 46.64 2.12 22.87
N LEU A 283 46.51 0.97 22.22
CA LEU A 283 45.53 0.83 21.12
C LEU A 283 44.14 0.60 21.67
N VAL A 284 44.00 -0.26 22.67
CA VAL A 284 42.69 -0.64 23.23
C VAL A 284 42.12 0.43 24.15
N HIS A 285 42.94 1.11 24.95
CA HIS A 285 42.50 2.13 25.90
C HIS A 285 42.92 3.56 25.52
N GLY A 286 43.52 3.74 24.33
CA GLY A 286 44.04 5.02 23.89
C GLY A 286 43.14 5.78 22.90
N MET A 287 43.65 6.91 22.45
CA MET A 287 42.95 7.80 21.49
C MET A 287 42.59 7.08 20.17
N ILE A 288 43.33 6.02 19.78
CA ILE A 288 43.05 5.28 18.53
C ILE A 288 41.76 4.50 18.64
N ALA A 289 41.55 3.78 19.73
CA ALA A 289 40.31 3.04 19.98
C ALA A 289 39.11 4.01 19.90
N LYS A 290 39.23 5.17 20.57
CA LYS A 290 38.20 6.22 20.53
C LYS A 290 37.94 6.75 19.11
N LYS A 291 39.01 7.00 18.33
CA LYS A 291 38.87 7.43 16.93
C LYS A 291 38.21 6.37 16.05
N ILE A 292 38.59 5.10 16.23
CA ILE A 292 37.95 3.98 15.51
C ILE A 292 36.48 3.89 15.88
N GLN A 293 36.14 3.96 17.15
CA GLN A 293 34.74 3.97 17.61
C GLN A 293 33.93 5.12 16.99
N GLN A 294 34.48 6.34 17.00
CA GLN A 294 33.85 7.50 16.35
C GLN A 294 33.63 7.29 14.86
N SER A 295 34.59 6.65 14.19
CA SER A 295 34.44 6.28 12.78
C SER A 295 33.42 5.16 12.52
N CYS A 296 32.98 4.44 13.55
CA CYS A 296 31.88 3.48 13.48
C CYS A 296 30.50 4.10 13.80
N THR A 297 30.45 5.42 13.92
CA THR A 297 29.19 6.19 14.01
C THR A 297 28.84 6.75 12.65
N PHE A 298 27.66 6.47 12.15
CA PHE A 298 27.23 6.82 10.80
C PHE A 298 25.95 7.66 10.86
N SER A 299 25.99 8.88 10.35
CA SER A 299 24.76 9.64 10.11
C SER A 299 23.99 9.07 8.93
N ILE A 300 22.71 8.79 9.13
CA ILE A 300 21.76 8.35 8.11
C ILE A 300 20.73 9.45 7.80
N ALA A 301 20.96 10.68 8.26
CA ALA A 301 20.04 11.80 8.09
C ALA A 301 19.76 12.10 6.62
N SER A 302 20.78 12.06 5.76
CA SER A 302 20.65 12.27 4.31
C SER A 302 19.84 11.14 3.65
N GLN A 303 20.11 9.88 4.01
CA GLN A 303 19.40 8.71 3.48
C GLN A 303 17.92 8.72 3.88
N LEU A 304 17.61 9.05 5.13
CA LEU A 304 16.24 9.21 5.58
C LEU A 304 15.51 10.32 4.83
N SER A 305 16.15 11.50 4.68
CA SER A 305 15.58 12.62 3.94
C SER A 305 15.36 12.30 2.45
N GLU A 306 16.29 11.58 1.84
CA GLU A 306 16.18 11.16 0.43
C GLU A 306 15.05 10.12 0.25
N THR A 307 14.99 9.13 1.15
CA THR A 307 13.89 8.15 1.17
C THR A 307 12.54 8.85 1.33
N GLU A 308 12.42 9.82 2.24
CA GLU A 308 11.21 10.62 2.43
C GLU A 308 10.82 11.38 1.14
N LYS A 309 11.77 11.99 0.44
CA LYS A 309 11.53 12.67 -0.85
C LYS A 309 11.04 11.70 -1.93
N ILE A 310 11.68 10.53 -2.03
CA ILE A 310 11.28 9.50 -2.98
C ILE A 310 9.84 9.04 -2.68
N MET A 311 9.54 8.73 -1.42
CA MET A 311 8.19 8.34 -1.01
C MET A 311 7.16 9.44 -1.31
N LYS A 312 7.47 10.71 -1.03
CA LYS A 312 6.62 11.86 -1.38
C LYS A 312 6.35 11.94 -2.88
N THR A 313 7.31 11.61 -3.73
CA THR A 313 7.13 11.58 -5.20
C THR A 313 6.09 10.53 -5.60
N TYR A 314 6.15 9.34 -5.01
CA TYR A 314 5.17 8.28 -5.26
C TYR A 314 3.80 8.54 -4.59
N LEU A 315 3.73 9.42 -3.61
CA LEU A 315 2.48 9.82 -2.97
C LEU A 315 1.90 11.13 -3.53
N ASN A 316 2.55 11.76 -4.50
CA ASN A 316 2.08 13.00 -5.12
C ASN A 316 1.44 12.71 -6.48
N ASN A 317 0.16 12.31 -6.47
CA ASN A 317 -0.62 11.98 -7.67
C ASN A 317 0.04 10.91 -8.57
N TYR A 318 0.61 9.89 -7.96
CA TYR A 318 1.19 8.77 -8.70
C TYR A 318 0.10 7.95 -9.39
N GLN A 319 0.29 7.64 -10.66
CA GLN A 319 -0.63 6.84 -11.47
C GLN A 319 0.03 5.51 -11.84
N PRO A 320 -0.16 4.44 -11.03
CA PRO A 320 0.39 3.12 -11.34
C PRO A 320 -0.23 2.51 -12.61
N ILE A 321 -1.48 2.83 -12.87
CA ILE A 321 -2.21 2.47 -14.10
C ILE A 321 -3.16 3.63 -14.46
N LYS A 322 -3.59 3.70 -15.73
CA LYS A 322 -4.57 4.70 -16.20
C LYS A 322 -5.84 4.65 -15.34
N GLY A 323 -6.28 5.79 -14.86
CA GLY A 323 -7.49 5.93 -14.05
C GLY A 323 -7.31 5.67 -12.55
N VAL A 324 -6.13 5.24 -12.08
CA VAL A 324 -5.85 5.06 -10.65
C VAL A 324 -4.84 6.10 -10.20
N ASN A 325 -5.26 6.97 -9.29
CA ASN A 325 -4.42 8.02 -8.71
C ASN A 325 -4.14 7.71 -7.24
N VAL A 326 -2.85 7.69 -6.87
CA VAL A 326 -2.38 7.54 -5.50
C VAL A 326 -1.89 8.89 -5.01
N SER A 327 -2.42 9.36 -3.89
CA SER A 327 -2.00 10.59 -3.23
C SER A 327 -1.83 10.38 -1.73
N GLY A 328 -0.97 11.16 -1.09
CA GLY A 328 -0.75 11.02 0.34
C GLY A 328 0.40 11.88 0.84
N ASN A 329 0.75 11.65 2.09
CA ASN A 329 1.89 12.28 2.73
C ASN A 329 2.55 11.34 3.74
N ILE A 330 3.84 11.54 3.96
CA ILE A 330 4.58 10.91 5.07
C ILE A 330 4.65 11.92 6.20
N THR A 331 4.25 11.50 7.40
CA THR A 331 4.31 12.30 8.62
C THR A 331 5.51 11.96 9.50
N ASP A 332 5.96 10.69 9.43
CA ASP A 332 7.11 10.20 10.18
C ASP A 332 7.82 9.09 9.41
N LEU A 333 9.16 9.11 9.44
CA LEU A 333 10.01 8.05 8.90
C LEU A 333 11.22 7.92 9.82
N SER A 334 11.23 6.87 10.64
CA SER A 334 12.27 6.68 11.65
C SER A 334 12.67 5.21 11.80
N PRO A 335 13.95 4.90 11.96
CA PRO A 335 14.38 3.60 12.44
C PRO A 335 13.84 3.35 13.86
N ASP A 336 13.24 2.18 14.06
CA ASP A 336 12.68 1.76 15.33
C ASP A 336 13.65 0.80 16.04
N LYS A 337 14.17 -0.19 15.31
CA LYS A 337 15.01 -1.25 15.89
C LYS A 337 16.02 -1.76 14.86
N ILE A 338 17.24 -2.06 15.36
CA ILE A 338 18.26 -2.78 14.60
C ILE A 338 18.41 -4.18 15.21
N VAL A 339 18.30 -5.19 14.36
CA VAL A 339 18.38 -6.61 14.72
C VAL A 339 19.52 -7.26 13.94
N LEU A 340 20.35 -8.02 14.61
CA LEU A 340 21.38 -8.84 13.99
C LEU A 340 20.85 -10.26 13.76
N THR A 341 20.90 -10.72 12.52
CA THR A 341 20.63 -12.12 12.16
C THR A 341 21.95 -12.84 11.90
N PRO A 342 21.97 -14.16 11.69
CA PRO A 342 23.22 -14.87 11.37
C PRO A 342 23.94 -14.35 10.13
N ASN A 343 23.21 -13.76 9.17
CA ASN A 343 23.77 -13.41 7.85
C ASN A 343 23.67 -11.90 7.51
N ALA A 344 22.95 -11.12 8.31
CA ALA A 344 22.63 -9.74 7.95
C ALA A 344 22.34 -8.85 9.16
N ILE A 345 22.48 -7.54 8.94
CA ILE A 345 21.96 -6.47 9.77
C ILE A 345 20.58 -6.12 9.24
N VAL A 346 19.56 -6.13 10.08
CA VAL A 346 18.18 -5.78 9.75
C VAL A 346 17.78 -4.54 10.52
N ALA A 347 17.47 -3.46 9.82
CA ALA A 347 16.90 -2.26 10.40
C ALA A 347 15.37 -2.27 10.19
N ILE A 348 14.62 -2.22 11.28
CA ILE A 348 13.17 -2.01 11.22
C ILE A 348 12.93 -0.51 11.20
N ILE A 349 12.31 -0.03 10.12
CA ILE A 349 12.00 1.39 9.89
C ILE A 349 10.49 1.53 9.94
N THR A 350 9.98 2.42 10.78
CA THR A 350 8.56 2.76 10.84
C THR A 350 8.30 3.99 9.97
N ALA A 351 7.33 3.86 9.07
CA ALA A 351 6.79 4.96 8.28
C ALA A 351 5.32 5.17 8.68
N LYS A 352 4.95 6.43 8.90
CA LYS A 352 3.57 6.86 9.18
C LYS A 352 3.14 7.93 8.19
N GLY A 353 1.86 7.96 7.89
CA GLY A 353 1.33 8.96 6.96
C GLY A 353 -0.10 8.68 6.56
N GLN A 354 -0.54 9.34 5.51
CA GLN A 354 -1.86 9.17 4.93
C GLN A 354 -1.73 8.80 3.46
N VAL A 355 -2.56 7.87 3.01
CA VAL A 355 -2.64 7.47 1.60
C VAL A 355 -4.09 7.44 1.17
N ALA A 356 -4.39 8.06 0.04
CA ALA A 356 -5.67 7.99 -0.64
C ALA A 356 -5.47 7.45 -2.05
N ILE A 357 -6.33 6.52 -2.43
CA ILE A 357 -6.39 5.98 -3.79
C ILE A 357 -7.71 6.43 -4.40
N ARG A 358 -7.64 7.11 -5.55
CA ARG A 358 -8.80 7.52 -6.32
C ARG A 358 -8.82 6.80 -7.65
N ILE A 359 -9.96 6.24 -7.98
CA ILE A 359 -10.19 5.56 -9.26
C ILE A 359 -11.14 6.44 -10.08
N ASP A 360 -10.65 7.02 -11.18
CA ASP A 360 -11.37 7.91 -12.08
C ASP A 360 -11.53 7.23 -13.45
N GLY A 361 -12.55 6.37 -13.56
CA GLY A 361 -12.82 5.64 -14.81
C GLY A 361 -11.80 4.50 -15.06
N LEU A 362 -12.33 3.38 -15.47
CA LEU A 362 -11.55 2.18 -15.83
C LEU A 362 -11.83 1.93 -17.33
N GLU A 363 -11.24 2.76 -18.21
CA GLU A 363 -11.28 2.58 -19.66
C GLU A 363 -10.04 1.81 -20.16
#